data_ef973d1b3f4b29d6e096c98f3378b7cd
#
_entry.id   ef973d1b3f4b29d6e096c98f3378b7cd
#
_cell.length_a   1.000
_cell.length_b   1.000
_cell.length_c   1.000
_cell.angle_alpha   90.00
_cell.angle_beta   90.00
_cell.angle_gamma   90.00
#
_symmetry.space_group_name_H-M   'P 1'
#
loop_
_entity.id
_entity.type
_entity.pdbx_description
1 polymer ?
#
loop_
_entity_poly.entity_id
_entity_poly.type
_entity_poly.pdbx_seq_one_letter_code
_entity_poly.pdbx_strand_id
1 'polypeptide(L)'
;MKTLATIGDNCVDIYPQLNKAFSGGNAVNVAVYCTRYGIQPGCITWVGDDDYGTKLKQDLARMGVDISHVHTKHGVTAQTQVELHDNDRVFGDYTEGVMADFALSEEDYAWLAQYDIVHAAIWGHAEDAFPQLHAAGKLTAFDFSDKWDSSLWQTLVPHLD
;
A
#
# COMPACT_ATOMS: atom_id res chain seq x y z
N MET A 1 19.70 0.31 12.47
CA MET A 1 18.35 -0.33 12.39
C MET A 1 17.98 -0.32 10.92
N LYS A 2 17.42 -1.40 10.39
CA LYS A 2 16.99 -1.41 8.98
C LYS A 2 15.78 -0.49 8.79
N THR A 3 15.73 0.19 7.65
CA THR A 3 14.65 1.08 7.25
C THR A 3 13.70 0.36 6.29
N LEU A 4 12.42 0.73 6.27
CA LEU A 4 11.39 0.08 5.46
C LEU A 4 10.58 1.11 4.69
N ALA A 5 10.34 0.85 3.41
CA ALA A 5 9.33 1.52 2.62
C ALA A 5 8.26 0.54 2.16
N THR A 6 7.02 0.99 2.06
CA THR A 6 5.93 0.25 1.43
C THR A 6 5.48 0.96 0.16
N ILE A 7 5.10 0.19 -0.87
CA ILE A 7 4.69 0.73 -2.16
C ILE A 7 3.37 0.14 -2.63
N GLY A 8 2.55 0.98 -3.26
CA GLY A 8 1.31 0.61 -3.93
C GLY A 8 0.11 0.60 -2.99
N ASP A 9 -0.42 -0.54 -2.70
CA ASP A 9 -1.73 -0.81 -2.15
C ASP A 9 -2.18 0.09 -0.99
N ASN A 10 -3.25 0.83 -1.24
CA ASN A 10 -4.02 1.54 -0.23
C ASN A 10 -5.52 1.32 -0.49
N CYS A 11 -6.32 1.50 0.52
CA CYS A 11 -7.76 1.44 0.42
C CYS A 11 -8.42 2.18 1.58
N VAL A 12 -9.63 2.67 1.38
CA VAL A 12 -10.50 3.11 2.48
C VAL A 12 -11.64 2.11 2.63
N ASP A 13 -11.68 1.42 3.76
CA ASP A 13 -12.75 0.47 4.11
C ASP A 13 -13.94 1.24 4.66
N ILE A 14 -15.05 1.23 3.93
CA ILE A 14 -16.28 1.95 4.26
C ILE A 14 -17.27 0.98 4.90
N TYR A 15 -17.70 1.29 6.11
CA TYR A 15 -18.69 0.52 6.88
C TYR A 15 -19.99 1.30 6.99
N PRO A 16 -20.94 1.15 6.05
CA PRO A 16 -22.17 1.92 6.06
C PRO A 16 -23.01 1.72 7.35
N GLN A 17 -23.05 0.48 7.88
CA GLN A 17 -23.79 0.17 9.11
C GLN A 17 -23.25 0.93 10.33
N LEU A 18 -21.97 1.28 10.33
CA LEU A 18 -21.32 2.01 11.43
C LEU A 18 -21.23 3.52 11.17
N ASN A 19 -21.56 3.96 9.96
CA ASN A 19 -21.27 5.30 9.47
C ASN A 19 -19.79 5.70 9.70
N LYS A 20 -18.88 4.76 9.35
CA LYS A 20 -17.43 4.92 9.54
C LYS A 20 -16.66 4.50 8.30
N ALA A 21 -15.47 5.09 8.15
CA ALA A 21 -14.50 4.73 7.15
C ALA A 21 -13.11 4.65 7.79
N PHE A 22 -12.35 3.62 7.46
CA PHE A 22 -11.02 3.35 8.01
C PHE A 22 -9.99 3.28 6.88
N SER A 23 -8.84 3.90 7.11
CA SER A 23 -7.71 3.78 6.20
C SER A 23 -7.10 2.37 6.30
N GLY A 24 -6.85 1.74 5.16
CA GLY A 24 -6.36 0.37 5.04
C GLY A 24 -5.56 0.18 3.74
N GLY A 25 -5.50 -1.07 3.30
CA GLY A 25 -4.61 -1.57 2.26
C GLY A 25 -3.44 -2.33 2.86
N ASN A 26 -3.01 -3.44 2.24
CA ASN A 26 -2.01 -4.33 2.83
C ASN A 26 -0.67 -3.61 3.02
N ALA A 27 -0.18 -2.90 1.98
CA ALA A 27 1.08 -2.16 2.06
C ALA A 27 1.02 -1.03 3.10
N VAL A 28 -0.07 -0.27 3.13
CA VAL A 28 -0.31 0.78 4.13
C VAL A 28 -0.35 0.21 5.55
N ASN A 29 -1.02 -0.93 5.75
CA ASN A 29 -1.08 -1.59 7.04
C ASN A 29 0.32 -2.02 7.53
N VAL A 30 1.16 -2.56 6.65
CA VAL A 30 2.55 -2.92 7.01
C VAL A 30 3.32 -1.68 7.46
N ALA A 31 3.24 -0.55 6.74
CA ALA A 31 3.87 0.69 7.16
C ALA A 31 3.41 1.10 8.57
N VAL A 32 2.10 1.18 8.78
CA VAL A 32 1.51 1.59 10.06
C VAL A 32 1.93 0.67 11.21
N TYR A 33 1.87 -0.65 11.00
CA TYR A 33 2.23 -1.59 12.08
C TYR A 33 3.73 -1.58 12.41
N CYS A 34 4.60 -1.32 11.43
CA CYS A 34 6.04 -1.21 11.65
C CYS A 34 6.40 -0.06 12.60
N THR A 35 5.61 1.01 12.69
CA THR A 35 5.85 2.11 13.65
C THR A 35 5.81 1.62 15.09
N ARG A 36 5.01 0.59 15.40
CA ARG A 36 4.91 0.01 16.75
C ARG A 36 6.19 -0.70 17.21
N TYR A 37 7.07 -1.02 16.28
CA TYR A 37 8.36 -1.64 16.53
C TYR A 37 9.52 -0.64 16.49
N GLY A 38 9.22 0.67 16.50
CA GLY A 38 10.20 1.75 16.48
C GLY A 38 10.86 1.97 15.12
N ILE A 39 10.29 1.41 14.05
CA ILE A 39 10.69 1.70 12.67
C ILE A 39 9.97 2.96 12.23
N GLN A 40 10.67 3.83 11.50
CA GLN A 40 10.05 4.93 10.76
C GLN A 40 9.88 4.49 9.30
N PRO A 41 8.71 3.99 8.91
CA PRO A 41 8.47 3.55 7.55
C PRO A 41 8.13 4.73 6.64
N GLY A 42 8.46 4.60 5.38
CA GLY A 42 7.94 5.46 4.33
C GLY A 42 6.86 4.74 3.53
N CYS A 43 6.01 5.50 2.85
CA CYS A 43 4.97 4.97 1.99
C CYS A 43 4.92 5.72 0.66
N ILE A 44 4.95 4.96 -0.46
CA ILE A 44 4.64 5.47 -1.79
C ILE A 44 3.31 4.89 -2.22
N THR A 45 2.34 5.74 -2.45
CA THR A 45 1.02 5.33 -2.96
C THR A 45 0.32 6.53 -3.61
N TRP A 46 -0.74 6.27 -4.36
CA TRP A 46 -1.56 7.31 -4.94
C TRP A 46 -2.90 7.38 -4.23
N VAL A 47 -3.34 8.59 -3.93
CA VAL A 47 -4.67 8.89 -3.40
C VAL A 47 -5.38 9.88 -4.31
N GLY A 48 -6.69 9.85 -4.30
CA GLY A 48 -7.51 10.83 -5.00
C GLY A 48 -7.46 12.23 -4.38
N ASP A 49 -7.94 13.21 -5.10
CA ASP A 49 -8.15 14.59 -4.62
C ASP A 49 -9.51 14.74 -3.88
N ASP A 50 -9.97 13.66 -3.26
CA ASP A 50 -11.20 13.53 -2.50
C ASP A 50 -10.99 13.54 -0.97
N ASP A 51 -12.09 13.49 -0.21
CA ASP A 51 -12.07 13.47 1.26
C ASP A 51 -11.38 12.22 1.80
N TYR A 52 -11.49 11.07 1.11
CA TYR A 52 -10.83 9.84 1.51
C TYR A 52 -9.32 9.89 1.31
N GLY A 53 -8.83 10.51 0.24
CA GLY A 53 -7.41 10.75 0.03
C GLY A 53 -6.82 11.66 1.10
N THR A 54 -7.54 12.72 1.43
CA THR A 54 -7.17 13.63 2.53
C THR A 54 -7.11 12.88 3.86
N LYS A 55 -8.14 12.07 4.16
CA LYS A 55 -8.20 11.25 5.37
C LYS A 55 -7.04 10.28 5.46
N LEU A 56 -6.76 9.53 4.41
CA LEU A 56 -5.71 8.51 4.37
C LEU A 56 -4.34 9.14 4.64
N LYS A 57 -4.01 10.25 3.98
CA LYS A 57 -2.75 11.00 4.24
C LYS A 57 -2.64 11.47 5.69
N GLN A 58 -3.72 12.00 6.25
CA GLN A 58 -3.74 12.47 7.65
C GLN A 58 -3.56 11.31 8.63
N ASP A 59 -4.22 10.17 8.38
CA ASP A 59 -4.11 9.00 9.24
C ASP A 59 -2.70 8.43 9.24
N LEU A 60 -2.08 8.27 8.06
CA LEU A 60 -0.70 7.81 7.92
C LEU A 60 0.30 8.73 8.64
N ALA A 61 0.20 10.04 8.41
CA ALA A 61 1.07 11.02 9.07
C ALA A 61 0.92 10.99 10.59
N ARG A 62 -0.33 10.88 11.10
CA ARG A 62 -0.60 10.77 12.53
C ARG A 62 0.00 9.52 13.15
N MET A 63 0.06 8.44 12.39
CA MET A 63 0.64 7.17 12.81
C MET A 63 2.17 7.12 12.66
N GLY A 64 2.81 8.20 12.18
CA GLY A 64 4.27 8.31 12.10
C GLY A 64 4.88 7.71 10.83
N VAL A 65 4.09 7.51 9.78
CA VAL A 65 4.56 7.11 8.46
C VAL A 65 5.03 8.34 7.70
N ASP A 66 6.18 8.26 7.02
CA ASP A 66 6.61 9.29 6.07
C ASP A 66 5.73 9.22 4.82
N ILE A 67 5.00 10.30 4.59
CA ILE A 67 4.05 10.46 3.49
C ILE A 67 4.55 11.38 2.37
N SER A 68 5.83 11.71 2.37
CA SER A 68 6.42 12.64 1.38
C SER A 68 6.23 12.17 -0.06
N HIS A 69 6.07 10.86 -0.27
CA HIS A 69 5.79 10.22 -1.56
C HIS A 69 4.36 9.64 -1.66
N VAL A 70 3.43 10.10 -0.83
CA VAL A 70 2.00 9.84 -1.04
C VAL A 70 1.45 10.90 -2.01
N HIS A 71 1.33 10.51 -3.27
CA HIS A 71 0.95 11.42 -4.35
C HIS A 71 -0.56 11.58 -4.43
N THR A 72 -1.03 12.83 -4.59
CA THR A 72 -2.45 13.11 -4.85
C THR A 72 -2.68 13.23 -6.36
N LYS A 73 -3.61 12.44 -6.89
CA LYS A 73 -4.01 12.41 -8.30
C LYS A 73 -5.46 12.88 -8.45
N HIS A 74 -5.81 13.41 -9.61
CA HIS A 74 -7.19 13.75 -9.88
C HIS A 74 -8.05 12.51 -10.04
N GLY A 75 -9.06 12.34 -9.19
CA GLY A 75 -9.95 11.19 -9.18
C GLY A 75 -10.28 10.72 -7.77
N VAL A 76 -10.87 9.52 -7.67
CA VAL A 76 -11.27 8.95 -6.37
C VAL A 76 -10.16 8.08 -5.78
N THR A 77 -10.06 8.11 -4.46
CA THR A 77 -9.20 7.19 -3.69
C THR A 77 -9.76 5.78 -3.75
N ALA A 78 -8.89 4.77 -3.72
CA ALA A 78 -9.32 3.38 -3.64
C ALA A 78 -10.19 3.13 -2.39
N GLN A 79 -11.30 2.41 -2.58
CA GLN A 79 -12.28 2.19 -1.51
C GLN A 79 -12.98 0.85 -1.65
N THR A 80 -13.30 0.23 -0.51
CA THR A 80 -14.04 -1.02 -0.43
C THR A 80 -15.26 -0.85 0.47
N GLN A 81 -16.41 -1.30 0.02
CA GLN A 81 -17.58 -1.45 0.89
C GLN A 81 -17.39 -2.68 1.77
N VAL A 82 -17.59 -2.52 3.06
CA VAL A 82 -17.46 -3.62 4.03
C VAL A 82 -18.74 -3.75 4.82
N GLU A 83 -19.32 -4.94 4.81
CA GLU A 83 -20.48 -5.28 5.61
C GLU A 83 -20.07 -6.16 6.80
N LEU A 84 -20.84 -6.06 7.88
CA LEU A 84 -20.68 -6.91 9.05
C LEU A 84 -21.80 -7.93 9.10
N HIS A 85 -21.44 -9.21 9.03
CA HIS A 85 -22.33 -10.34 9.21
C HIS A 85 -21.83 -11.19 10.38
N ASP A 86 -22.64 -11.35 11.43
CA ASP A 86 -22.29 -12.13 12.63
C ASP A 86 -20.92 -11.75 13.25
N ASN A 87 -20.60 -10.45 13.26
CA ASN A 87 -19.33 -9.87 13.69
C ASN A 87 -18.11 -10.20 12.78
N ASP A 88 -18.33 -10.79 11.63
CA ASP A 88 -17.30 -10.98 10.63
C ASP A 88 -17.45 -9.98 9.47
N ARG A 89 -16.33 -9.71 8.77
CA ARG A 89 -16.29 -8.77 7.65
C ARG A 89 -16.57 -9.48 6.35
N VAL A 90 -17.50 -8.93 5.59
CA VAL A 90 -17.75 -9.34 4.20
C VAL A 90 -17.38 -8.17 3.30
N PHE A 91 -16.39 -8.39 2.44
CA PHE A 91 -15.95 -7.40 1.47
C PHE A 91 -16.91 -7.39 0.28
N GLY A 92 -17.46 -6.22 -0.02
CA GLY A 92 -18.34 -5.96 -1.14
C GLY A 92 -17.64 -5.28 -2.30
N ASP A 93 -18.31 -4.26 -2.87
CA ASP A 93 -17.80 -3.55 -4.03
C ASP A 93 -16.46 -2.85 -3.74
N TYR A 94 -15.50 -3.08 -4.63
CA TYR A 94 -14.20 -2.42 -4.64
C TYR A 94 -14.10 -1.44 -5.80
N THR A 95 -13.67 -0.23 -5.51
CA THR A 95 -13.33 0.79 -6.49
C THR A 95 -11.86 1.11 -6.36
N GLU A 96 -11.10 0.82 -7.41
CA GLU A 96 -9.65 0.99 -7.42
C GLU A 96 -9.22 2.47 -7.52
N GLY A 97 -10.06 3.27 -8.19
CA GLY A 97 -9.82 4.71 -8.33
C GLY A 97 -8.48 5.01 -9.02
N VAL A 98 -7.77 6.01 -8.48
CA VAL A 98 -6.48 6.43 -9.04
C VAL A 98 -5.37 5.37 -8.93
N MET A 99 -5.57 4.33 -8.12
CA MET A 99 -4.60 3.22 -8.01
C MET A 99 -4.57 2.34 -9.24
N ALA A 100 -5.61 2.33 -10.08
CA ALA A 100 -5.64 1.57 -11.34
C ALA A 100 -4.49 1.93 -12.30
N ASP A 101 -4.00 3.16 -12.23
CA ASP A 101 -2.90 3.66 -13.06
C ASP A 101 -1.59 3.84 -12.25
N PHE A 102 -1.49 3.20 -11.09
CA PHE A 102 -0.32 3.38 -10.21
C PHE A 102 0.97 2.97 -10.92
N ALA A 103 1.95 3.85 -10.85
CA ALA A 103 3.30 3.61 -11.33
C ALA A 103 4.30 4.43 -10.53
N LEU A 104 5.49 3.86 -10.32
CA LEU A 104 6.60 4.56 -9.70
C LEU A 104 7.30 5.48 -10.71
N SER A 105 7.59 6.69 -10.28
CA SER A 105 8.43 7.64 -11.01
C SER A 105 9.92 7.39 -10.74
N GLU A 106 10.80 7.98 -11.54
CA GLU A 106 12.24 7.96 -11.25
C GLU A 106 12.58 8.59 -9.91
N GLU A 107 11.82 9.62 -9.48
CA GLU A 107 11.96 10.25 -8.18
C GLU A 107 11.59 9.29 -7.04
N ASP A 108 10.54 8.47 -7.23
CA ASP A 108 10.16 7.43 -6.28
C ASP A 108 11.25 6.36 -6.14
N TYR A 109 11.85 5.91 -7.24
CA TYR A 109 12.99 4.99 -7.19
C TYR A 109 14.21 5.61 -6.48
N ALA A 110 14.51 6.88 -6.74
CA ALA A 110 15.60 7.59 -6.05
C ALA A 110 15.32 7.70 -4.55
N TRP A 111 14.07 7.94 -4.16
CA TRP A 111 13.66 7.98 -2.76
C TRP A 111 13.72 6.58 -2.11
N LEU A 112 13.31 5.51 -2.80
CA LEU A 112 13.43 4.12 -2.32
C LEU A 112 14.89 3.71 -2.07
N ALA A 113 15.85 4.34 -2.75
CA ALA A 113 17.28 4.02 -2.57
C ALA A 113 17.77 4.18 -1.12
N GLN A 114 17.12 5.03 -0.30
CA GLN A 114 17.47 5.25 1.10
C GLN A 114 16.95 4.15 2.06
N TYR A 115 16.07 3.26 1.60
CA TYR A 115 15.49 2.21 2.42
C TYR A 115 16.19 0.87 2.20
N ASP A 116 16.30 0.07 3.26
CA ASP A 116 16.90 -1.28 3.21
C ASP A 116 15.89 -2.33 2.72
N ILE A 117 14.62 -2.17 3.11
CA ILE A 117 13.53 -3.11 2.86
C ILE A 117 12.44 -2.40 2.06
N VAL A 118 11.93 -3.07 1.03
CA VAL A 118 10.77 -2.61 0.26
C VAL A 118 9.69 -3.69 0.29
N HIS A 119 8.49 -3.30 0.68
CA HIS A 119 7.33 -4.17 0.75
C HIS A 119 6.22 -3.68 -0.18
N ALA A 120 5.55 -4.60 -0.87
CA ALA A 120 4.31 -4.33 -1.61
C ALA A 120 3.30 -5.46 -1.42
N ALA A 121 2.10 -5.25 -1.95
CA ALA A 121 1.05 -6.25 -1.98
C ALA A 121 0.42 -6.33 -3.38
N ILE A 122 -0.20 -7.46 -3.66
CA ILE A 122 -0.73 -7.82 -4.99
C ILE A 122 -1.79 -6.84 -5.53
N TRP A 123 -2.46 -6.10 -4.65
CA TRP A 123 -3.47 -5.12 -5.03
C TRP A 123 -2.89 -3.74 -5.38
N GLY A 124 -1.55 -3.60 -5.36
CA GLY A 124 -0.86 -2.31 -5.42
C GLY A 124 -0.22 -1.98 -6.76
N HIS A 125 -0.30 -2.85 -7.77
CA HIS A 125 0.32 -2.65 -9.11
C HIS A 125 1.81 -2.28 -9.05
N ALA A 126 2.54 -2.82 -8.07
CA ALA A 126 3.94 -2.48 -7.83
C ALA A 126 4.91 -3.62 -8.16
N GLU A 127 4.42 -4.74 -8.70
CA GLU A 127 5.18 -5.95 -8.97
C GLU A 127 6.35 -5.73 -9.93
N ASP A 128 6.17 -4.90 -10.94
CA ASP A 128 7.18 -4.61 -11.97
C ASP A 128 8.43 -3.90 -11.40
N ALA A 129 8.33 -3.31 -10.20
CA ALA A 129 9.46 -2.67 -9.55
C ALA A 129 10.46 -3.66 -8.93
N PHE A 130 10.02 -4.86 -8.57
CA PHE A 130 10.77 -5.80 -7.75
C PHE A 130 12.08 -6.31 -8.40
N PRO A 131 12.12 -6.64 -9.70
CA PRO A 131 13.38 -7.03 -10.34
C PRO A 131 14.47 -5.96 -10.19
N GLN A 132 14.11 -4.69 -10.38
CA GLN A 132 15.05 -3.58 -10.27
C GLN A 132 15.46 -3.34 -8.80
N LEU A 133 14.52 -3.39 -7.86
CA LEU A 133 14.79 -3.20 -6.43
C LEU A 133 15.69 -4.30 -5.87
N HIS A 134 15.41 -5.55 -6.22
CA HIS A 134 16.24 -6.70 -5.82
C HIS A 134 17.65 -6.60 -6.42
N ALA A 135 17.77 -6.28 -7.72
CA ALA A 135 19.07 -6.05 -8.36
C ALA A 135 19.87 -4.90 -7.73
N ALA A 136 19.19 -3.90 -7.16
CA ALA A 136 19.80 -2.82 -6.39
C ALA A 136 20.18 -3.21 -4.96
N GLY A 137 20.02 -4.48 -4.57
CA GLY A 137 20.40 -5.02 -3.26
C GLY A 137 19.43 -4.66 -2.13
N LYS A 138 18.18 -4.33 -2.44
CA LYS A 138 17.14 -4.15 -1.43
C LYS A 138 16.65 -5.51 -0.96
N LEU A 139 16.27 -5.62 0.31
CA LEU A 139 15.46 -6.73 0.77
C LEU A 139 14.02 -6.49 0.31
N THR A 140 13.48 -7.44 -0.40
CA THR A 140 12.18 -7.32 -1.06
C THR A 140 11.18 -8.30 -0.49
N ALA A 141 10.02 -7.81 -0.09
CA ALA A 141 8.93 -8.61 0.47
C ALA A 141 7.61 -8.29 -0.25
N PHE A 142 6.83 -9.31 -0.54
CA PHE A 142 5.57 -9.16 -1.26
C PHE A 142 4.46 -9.99 -0.62
N ASP A 143 3.30 -9.36 -0.40
CA ASP A 143 2.09 -10.00 0.10
C ASP A 143 1.18 -10.39 -1.07
N PHE A 144 1.05 -11.67 -1.32
CA PHE A 144 0.17 -12.22 -2.35
C PHE A 144 -1.31 -12.31 -1.90
N SER A 145 -1.61 -11.91 -0.65
CA SER A 145 -2.97 -12.00 -0.09
C SER A 145 -3.54 -13.43 -0.25
N ASP A 146 -4.75 -13.55 -0.75
CA ASP A 146 -5.44 -14.81 -1.05
C ASP A 146 -5.15 -15.36 -2.47
N LYS A 147 -4.24 -14.74 -3.23
CA LYS A 147 -3.93 -15.07 -4.63
C LYS A 147 -2.83 -16.12 -4.75
N TRP A 148 -2.97 -17.23 -4.04
CA TRP A 148 -2.01 -18.34 -4.02
C TRP A 148 -1.83 -19.02 -5.39
N ASP A 149 -2.77 -18.86 -6.33
CA ASP A 149 -2.76 -19.38 -7.70
C ASP A 149 -2.34 -18.33 -8.76
N SER A 150 -1.90 -17.14 -8.32
CA SER A 150 -1.46 -16.08 -9.23
C SER A 150 -0.27 -16.50 -10.08
N SER A 151 -0.28 -16.16 -11.36
CA SER A 151 0.86 -16.33 -12.27
C SER A 151 2.10 -15.51 -11.84
N LEU A 152 1.92 -14.47 -11.03
CA LEU A 152 3.01 -13.66 -10.48
C LEU A 152 3.99 -14.46 -9.62
N TRP A 153 3.60 -15.59 -9.06
CA TRP A 153 4.51 -16.46 -8.31
C TRP A 153 5.75 -16.82 -9.11
N GLN A 154 5.59 -17.15 -10.39
CA GLN A 154 6.69 -17.60 -11.23
C GLN A 154 7.66 -16.47 -11.60
N THR A 155 7.13 -15.26 -11.76
CA THR A 155 7.91 -14.10 -12.21
C THR A 155 8.47 -13.27 -11.06
N LEU A 156 7.78 -13.23 -9.93
CA LEU A 156 8.12 -12.34 -8.82
C LEU A 156 8.98 -13.02 -7.75
N VAL A 157 8.70 -14.28 -7.40
CA VAL A 157 9.44 -15.01 -6.35
C VAL A 157 10.95 -15.01 -6.51
N PRO A 158 11.53 -15.10 -7.74
CA PRO A 158 12.98 -14.98 -7.92
C PRO A 158 13.58 -13.63 -7.50
N HIS A 159 12.76 -12.64 -7.24
CA HIS A 159 13.13 -11.27 -6.85
C HIS A 159 12.67 -10.93 -5.43
N LEU A 160 12.37 -11.92 -4.60
CA LEU A 160 11.98 -11.77 -3.20
C LEU A 160 12.99 -12.42 -2.26
N ASP A 161 13.07 -11.89 -1.00
CA ASP A 161 13.95 -12.37 0.07
C ASP A 161 13.24 -13.15 1.17
#